data_9a5f0117bc40d882bddcb392fe612355
#
_entry.id   9a5f0117bc40d882bddcb392fe612355
#
_cell.length_a   1.000
_cell.length_b   1.000
_cell.length_c   1.000
_cell.angle_alpha   90.00
_cell.angle_beta   90.00
_cell.angle_gamma   90.00
#
_symmetry.space_group_name_H-M   'P 1'
#
loop_
_entity.id
_entity.type
_entity.pdbx_description
1 polymer ?
#
loop_
_entity_poly.entity_id
_entity_poly.type
_entity_poly.pdbx_seq_one_letter_code
_entity_poly.pdbx_strand_id
1 'polypeptide(L)'
;LRRRAPAGAAADDAPDDRRAAWMWPLAVWAGYGVIDILFKQLARSGTAFSAGLLATFVAAGLLTLAYLCIRRTRWQARHALAGVALGLANFGNILTYVRAHQSLPDHPALVFGAMNMGVITAGTLVGALAFRERLSALNLAGLALALAAIAAMLPW
;
A
#
# COMPACT_ATOMS: atom_id res chain seq x y z
N LEU A 1 26.14 40.27 14.61
CA LEU A 1 25.02 40.96 13.95
C LEU A 1 24.17 39.93 13.18
N ARG A 2 23.21 39.29 13.88
CA ARG A 2 22.20 38.39 13.27
C ARG A 2 21.14 39.31 12.61
N ARG A 3 21.08 39.29 11.27
CA ARG A 3 19.94 39.86 10.54
C ARG A 3 18.69 39.02 10.83
N ARG A 4 17.73 39.60 11.51
CA ARG A 4 16.35 39.12 11.60
C ARG A 4 15.74 39.18 10.18
N ALA A 5 15.28 38.05 9.67
CA ALA A 5 14.43 38.04 8.50
C ALA A 5 13.06 38.67 8.85
N PRO A 6 12.42 39.42 7.97
CA PRO A 6 11.13 40.01 8.22
C PRO A 6 10.07 38.93 8.33
N ALA A 7 9.36 38.90 9.47
CA ALA A 7 8.10 38.21 9.62
C ALA A 7 7.06 38.98 8.76
N GLY A 8 6.49 38.31 7.78
CA GLY A 8 5.40 38.90 6.99
C GLY A 8 5.41 38.49 5.51
N ALA A 9 5.41 37.18 5.26
CA ALA A 9 4.79 36.64 4.06
C ALA A 9 3.76 35.63 4.56
N ALA A 10 2.55 36.14 4.85
CA ALA A 10 1.36 35.31 4.91
C ALA A 10 1.31 34.60 3.54
N ALA A 11 1.51 33.29 3.54
CA ALA A 11 1.20 32.47 2.40
C ALA A 11 -0.30 32.65 2.14
N ASP A 12 -0.61 33.41 1.10
CA ASP A 12 -1.90 33.44 0.47
C ASP A 12 -2.07 32.03 -0.13
N ASP A 13 -2.56 31.09 0.69
CA ASP A 13 -2.94 29.74 0.27
C ASP A 13 -4.11 29.90 -0.70
N ALA A 14 -3.81 29.93 -1.98
CA ALA A 14 -4.78 29.98 -3.05
C ALA A 14 -5.77 28.82 -2.87
N PRO A 15 -7.09 29.05 -3.06
CA PRO A 15 -8.14 28.02 -2.89
C PRO A 15 -7.94 26.79 -3.76
N ASP A 16 -7.14 26.87 -4.81
CA ASP A 16 -6.86 25.82 -5.78
C ASP A 16 -5.91 24.76 -5.20
N ASP A 17 -4.94 25.14 -4.35
CA ASP A 17 -4.01 24.19 -3.73
C ASP A 17 -4.70 23.27 -2.71
N ARG A 18 -5.70 23.77 -2.00
CA ARG A 18 -6.47 22.97 -1.04
C ARG A 18 -7.33 21.91 -1.73
N ARG A 19 -7.95 22.25 -2.86
CA ARG A 19 -8.74 21.28 -3.65
C ARG A 19 -7.86 20.21 -4.25
N ALA A 20 -6.72 20.56 -4.79
CA ALA A 20 -5.73 19.63 -5.31
C ALA A 20 -5.21 18.69 -4.21
N ALA A 21 -5.01 19.20 -2.98
CA ALA A 21 -4.53 18.42 -1.84
C ALA A 21 -5.50 17.28 -1.45
N TRP A 22 -6.82 17.46 -1.61
CA TRP A 22 -7.81 16.41 -1.31
C TRP A 22 -8.07 15.45 -2.47
N MET A 23 -7.82 15.86 -3.69
CA MET A 23 -8.05 15.03 -4.88
C MET A 23 -7.14 13.79 -4.89
N TRP A 24 -5.88 13.92 -4.49
CA TRP A 24 -4.93 12.80 -4.45
C TRP A 24 -5.31 11.72 -3.45
N PRO A 25 -5.62 12.01 -2.17
CA PRO A 25 -6.11 11.02 -1.23
C PRO A 25 -7.41 10.33 -1.69
N LEU A 26 -8.35 11.09 -2.27
CA LEU A 26 -9.59 10.52 -2.81
C LEU A 26 -9.33 9.61 -4.01
N ALA A 27 -8.44 9.98 -4.93
CA ALA A 27 -8.06 9.15 -6.06
C ALA A 27 -7.38 7.86 -5.61
N VAL A 28 -6.50 7.92 -4.61
CA VAL A 28 -5.86 6.76 -4.00
C VAL A 28 -6.90 5.86 -3.35
N TRP A 29 -7.81 6.43 -2.55
CA TRP A 29 -8.88 5.67 -1.90
C TRP A 29 -9.80 4.95 -2.91
N ALA A 30 -10.24 5.67 -3.95
CA ALA A 30 -11.06 5.08 -5.02
C ALA A 30 -10.29 3.99 -5.78
N GLY A 31 -9.00 4.22 -6.07
CA GLY A 31 -8.12 3.25 -6.71
C GLY A 31 -7.98 1.97 -5.90
N TYR A 32 -7.76 2.06 -4.59
CA TYR A 32 -7.73 0.88 -3.71
C TYR A 32 -9.06 0.12 -3.72
N GLY A 33 -10.20 0.81 -3.66
CA GLY A 33 -11.50 0.16 -3.74
C GLY A 33 -11.70 -0.63 -5.04
N VAL A 34 -11.28 -0.07 -6.17
CA VAL A 34 -11.31 -0.78 -7.47
C VAL A 34 -10.39 -2.00 -7.45
N ILE A 35 -9.16 -1.86 -6.95
CA ILE A 35 -8.18 -2.96 -6.85
C ILE A 35 -8.73 -4.09 -5.99
N ASP A 36 -9.33 -3.78 -4.84
CA ASP A 36 -9.90 -4.77 -3.93
C ASP A 36 -11.05 -5.56 -4.59
N ILE A 37 -11.93 -4.87 -5.34
CA ILE A 37 -13.00 -5.52 -6.09
C ILE A 37 -12.43 -6.45 -7.16
N LEU A 38 -11.40 -6.00 -7.90
CA LEU A 38 -10.74 -6.81 -8.92
C LEU A 38 -10.06 -8.04 -8.32
N PHE A 39 -9.41 -7.92 -7.17
CA PHE A 39 -8.81 -9.07 -6.47
C PHE A 39 -9.85 -10.07 -5.99
N LYS A 40 -11.00 -9.59 -5.49
CA LYS A 40 -12.12 -10.47 -5.14
C LYS A 40 -12.66 -11.23 -6.35
N GLN A 41 -12.80 -10.57 -7.50
CA GLN A 41 -13.24 -11.22 -8.74
C GLN A 41 -12.19 -12.23 -9.23
N LEU A 42 -10.91 -11.87 -9.17
CA LEU A 42 -9.80 -12.74 -9.53
C LEU A 42 -9.75 -13.98 -8.62
N ALA A 43 -10.00 -13.83 -7.33
CA ALA A 43 -10.07 -14.94 -6.37
C ALA A 43 -11.17 -15.96 -6.73
N ARG A 44 -12.28 -15.49 -7.31
CA ARG A 44 -13.40 -16.35 -7.76
C ARG A 44 -13.13 -17.11 -9.06
N SER A 45 -12.13 -16.70 -9.84
CA SER A 45 -11.82 -17.33 -11.13
C SER A 45 -11.08 -18.68 -11.02
N GLY A 46 -10.79 -19.15 -9.82
CA GLY A 46 -10.22 -20.47 -9.55
C GLY A 46 -8.72 -20.59 -9.80
N THR A 47 -8.27 -21.80 -10.19
CA THR A 47 -6.83 -22.15 -10.24
C THR A 47 -6.02 -21.43 -11.33
N ALA A 48 -6.65 -20.82 -12.33
CA ALA A 48 -5.98 -20.04 -13.37
C ALA A 48 -5.43 -18.69 -12.88
N PHE A 49 -5.78 -18.30 -11.66
CA PHE A 49 -5.40 -17.02 -11.07
C PHE A 49 -3.89 -16.82 -10.92
N SER A 50 -3.14 -17.83 -10.48
CA SER A 50 -1.68 -17.69 -10.28
C SER A 50 -0.93 -17.48 -11.60
N ALA A 51 -1.38 -18.11 -12.67
CA ALA A 51 -0.85 -17.91 -14.01
C ALA A 51 -1.19 -16.50 -14.54
N GLY A 52 -2.42 -16.05 -14.35
CA GLY A 52 -2.84 -14.69 -14.72
C GLY A 52 -2.07 -13.60 -13.94
N LEU A 53 -1.88 -13.82 -12.64
CA LEU A 53 -1.08 -12.92 -11.80
C LEU A 53 0.38 -12.86 -12.29
N LEU A 54 0.99 -14.02 -12.55
CA LEU A 54 2.36 -14.07 -13.07
C LEU A 54 2.47 -13.36 -14.43
N ALA A 55 1.53 -13.61 -15.35
CA ALA A 55 1.50 -12.94 -16.64
C ALA A 55 1.39 -11.42 -16.52
N THR A 56 0.56 -10.94 -15.60
CA THR A 56 0.42 -9.50 -15.31
C THR A 56 1.73 -8.89 -14.78
N PHE A 57 2.41 -9.58 -13.86
CA PHE A 57 3.71 -9.12 -13.35
C PHE A 57 4.79 -9.11 -14.43
N VAL A 58 4.83 -10.14 -15.27
CA VAL A 58 5.76 -10.21 -16.40
C VAL A 58 5.49 -9.07 -17.38
N ALA A 59 4.23 -8.86 -17.77
CA ALA A 59 3.85 -7.77 -18.68
C ALA A 59 4.19 -6.39 -18.10
N ALA A 60 3.87 -6.14 -16.82
CA ALA A 60 4.23 -4.90 -16.14
C ALA A 60 5.76 -4.70 -16.06
N GLY A 61 6.50 -5.77 -15.78
CA GLY A 61 7.96 -5.76 -15.78
C GLY A 61 8.54 -5.42 -17.14
N LEU A 62 8.05 -6.04 -18.21
CA LEU A 62 8.48 -5.76 -19.59
C LEU A 62 8.18 -4.31 -20.01
N LEU A 63 6.98 -3.81 -19.72
CA LEU A 63 6.60 -2.42 -20.01
C LEU A 63 7.49 -1.42 -19.24
N THR A 64 7.72 -1.69 -17.95
CA THR A 64 8.61 -0.87 -17.12
C THR A 64 10.04 -0.89 -17.65
N LEU A 65 10.54 -2.08 -18.02
CA LEU A 65 11.88 -2.24 -18.59
C LEU A 65 12.01 -1.48 -19.90
N ALA A 66 11.04 -1.62 -20.82
CA ALA A 66 10.99 -0.87 -22.07
C ALA A 66 10.99 0.64 -21.82
N TYR A 67 10.17 1.13 -20.89
CA TYR A 67 10.15 2.55 -20.50
C TYR A 67 11.50 3.03 -19.99
N LEU A 68 12.16 2.28 -19.09
CA LEU A 68 13.46 2.63 -18.53
C LEU A 68 14.57 2.63 -19.60
N CYS A 69 14.51 1.70 -20.56
CA CYS A 69 15.44 1.66 -21.71
C CYS A 69 15.26 2.91 -22.61
N ILE A 70 14.01 3.29 -22.93
CA ILE A 70 13.70 4.49 -23.71
C ILE A 70 14.22 5.75 -22.99
N ARG A 71 14.04 5.82 -21.67
CA ARG A 71 14.50 6.94 -20.83
C ARG A 71 16.00 6.94 -20.60
N ARG A 72 16.75 5.94 -21.10
CA ARG A 72 18.20 5.78 -20.92
C ARG A 72 18.64 5.91 -19.47
N THR A 73 17.87 5.31 -18.56
CA THR A 73 18.10 5.36 -17.11
C THR A 73 19.42 4.69 -16.76
N ARG A 74 20.25 5.33 -15.93
CA ARG A 74 21.50 4.73 -15.43
C ARG A 74 21.17 3.66 -14.39
N TRP A 75 21.52 2.42 -14.71
CA TRP A 75 21.29 1.27 -13.84
C TRP A 75 22.33 1.23 -12.72
N GLN A 76 21.85 0.98 -11.51
CA GLN A 76 22.69 0.68 -10.36
C GLN A 76 22.24 -0.68 -9.80
N ALA A 77 23.19 -1.62 -9.65
CA ALA A 77 22.89 -2.98 -9.20
C ALA A 77 22.10 -3.03 -7.87
N ARG A 78 22.43 -2.14 -6.92
CA ARG A 78 21.72 -2.05 -5.64
C ARG A 78 20.25 -1.71 -5.80
N HIS A 79 19.89 -0.82 -6.75
CA HIS A 79 18.51 -0.44 -7.02
C HIS A 79 17.76 -1.55 -7.74
N ALA A 80 18.42 -2.25 -8.67
CA ALA A 80 17.86 -3.41 -9.34
C ALA A 80 17.58 -4.54 -8.32
N LEU A 81 18.52 -4.85 -7.43
CA LEU A 81 18.34 -5.86 -6.39
C LEU A 81 17.22 -5.51 -5.43
N ALA A 82 17.16 -4.26 -4.96
CA ALA A 82 16.06 -3.78 -4.12
C ALA A 82 14.70 -3.86 -4.85
N GLY A 83 14.67 -3.54 -6.14
CA GLY A 83 13.45 -3.67 -6.97
C GLY A 83 12.99 -5.11 -7.11
N VAL A 84 13.91 -6.06 -7.32
CA VAL A 84 13.60 -7.49 -7.38
C VAL A 84 13.05 -7.97 -6.02
N ALA A 85 13.72 -7.63 -4.92
CA ALA A 85 13.27 -8.01 -3.58
C ALA A 85 11.85 -7.45 -3.27
N LEU A 86 11.62 -6.18 -3.61
CA LEU A 86 10.30 -5.55 -3.45
C LEU A 86 9.24 -6.22 -4.34
N GLY A 87 9.59 -6.55 -5.59
CA GLY A 87 8.70 -7.24 -6.52
C GLY A 87 8.29 -8.63 -6.04
N LEU A 88 9.24 -9.40 -5.52
CA LEU A 88 8.98 -10.72 -4.92
C LEU A 88 8.09 -10.60 -3.68
N ALA A 89 8.37 -9.65 -2.80
CA ALA A 89 7.54 -9.40 -1.62
C ALA A 89 6.12 -9.00 -2.02
N ASN A 90 5.97 -8.12 -3.02
CA ASN A 90 4.66 -7.70 -3.51
C ASN A 90 3.89 -8.85 -4.18
N PHE A 91 4.57 -9.68 -4.98
CA PHE A 91 3.96 -10.88 -5.56
C PHE A 91 3.45 -11.83 -4.47
N GLY A 92 4.27 -12.11 -3.46
CA GLY A 92 3.88 -12.94 -2.31
C GLY A 92 2.69 -12.34 -1.55
N ASN A 93 2.68 -11.03 -1.35
CA ASN A 93 1.58 -10.33 -0.71
C ASN A 93 0.26 -10.51 -1.48
N ILE A 94 0.26 -10.27 -2.79
CA ILE A 94 -0.95 -10.44 -3.62
C ILE A 94 -1.39 -11.90 -3.67
N LEU A 95 -0.44 -12.84 -3.79
CA LEU A 95 -0.73 -14.26 -3.80
C LEU A 95 -1.44 -14.71 -2.51
N THR A 96 -0.92 -14.30 -1.36
CA THR A 96 -1.52 -14.63 -0.05
C THR A 96 -2.88 -13.96 0.14
N TYR A 97 -3.02 -12.71 -0.31
CA TYR A 97 -4.27 -11.97 -0.24
C TYR A 97 -5.40 -12.64 -1.05
N VAL A 98 -5.10 -13.06 -2.28
CA VAL A 98 -6.08 -13.77 -3.10
C VAL A 98 -6.40 -15.14 -2.53
N ARG A 99 -5.41 -15.88 -2.02
CA ARG A 99 -5.65 -17.15 -1.33
C ARG A 99 -6.54 -16.99 -0.09
N ALA A 100 -6.36 -15.92 0.66
CA ALA A 100 -7.24 -15.61 1.79
C ALA A 100 -8.70 -15.42 1.34
N HIS A 101 -8.94 -14.71 0.22
CA HIS A 101 -10.28 -14.60 -0.37
C HIS A 101 -10.85 -15.93 -0.85
N GLN A 102 -10.01 -16.83 -1.35
CA GLN A 102 -10.43 -18.17 -1.77
C GLN A 102 -10.77 -19.06 -0.58
N SER A 103 -10.05 -18.91 0.54
CA SER A 103 -10.28 -19.68 1.77
C SER A 103 -11.49 -19.18 2.57
N LEU A 104 -11.84 -17.91 2.42
CA LEU A 104 -12.93 -17.24 3.15
C LEU A 104 -13.90 -16.54 2.17
N PRO A 105 -14.54 -17.28 1.26
CA PRO A 105 -15.35 -16.68 0.18
C PRO A 105 -16.56 -15.92 0.71
N ASP A 106 -17.11 -16.35 1.85
CA ASP A 106 -18.31 -15.78 2.47
C ASP A 106 -17.99 -14.60 3.40
N HIS A 107 -16.71 -14.38 3.71
CA HIS A 107 -16.24 -13.32 4.63
C HIS A 107 -15.28 -12.31 3.97
N PRO A 108 -15.65 -11.68 2.84
CA PRO A 108 -14.74 -10.75 2.14
C PRO A 108 -14.37 -9.54 2.99
N ALA A 109 -15.29 -9.05 3.83
CA ALA A 109 -15.04 -7.92 4.73
C ALA A 109 -13.93 -8.24 5.75
N LEU A 110 -13.89 -9.48 6.26
CA LEU A 110 -12.82 -9.94 7.16
C LEU A 110 -11.47 -9.91 6.44
N VAL A 111 -11.39 -10.45 5.21
CA VAL A 111 -10.13 -10.48 4.45
C VAL A 111 -9.63 -9.08 4.15
N PHE A 112 -10.50 -8.17 3.68
CA PHE A 112 -10.15 -6.76 3.44
C PHE A 112 -9.72 -6.05 4.72
N GLY A 113 -10.50 -6.20 5.78
CA GLY A 113 -10.22 -5.58 7.08
C GLY A 113 -8.91 -6.08 7.68
N ALA A 114 -8.71 -7.40 7.74
CA ALA A 114 -7.50 -8.00 8.28
C ALA A 114 -6.25 -7.60 7.47
N MET A 115 -6.34 -7.56 6.14
CA MET A 115 -5.23 -7.13 5.29
C MET A 115 -4.86 -5.67 5.54
N ASN A 116 -5.83 -4.76 5.48
CA ASN A 116 -5.56 -3.33 5.64
C ASN A 116 -5.06 -3.00 7.05
N MET A 117 -5.71 -3.54 8.09
CA MET A 117 -5.29 -3.34 9.48
C MET A 117 -3.95 -4.01 9.77
N GLY A 118 -3.71 -5.20 9.18
CA GLY A 118 -2.44 -5.91 9.28
C GLY A 118 -1.28 -5.12 8.69
N VAL A 119 -1.47 -4.50 7.53
CA VAL A 119 -0.45 -3.63 6.89
C VAL A 119 -0.14 -2.41 7.75
N ILE A 120 -1.17 -1.74 8.29
CA ILE A 120 -0.99 -0.59 9.19
C ILE A 120 -0.23 -1.02 10.45
N THR A 121 -0.63 -2.14 11.06
CA THR A 121 0.02 -2.70 12.25
C THR A 121 1.48 -3.04 12.00
N ALA A 122 1.75 -3.81 10.94
CA ALA A 122 3.10 -4.21 10.56
C ALA A 122 3.97 -3.00 10.22
N GLY A 123 3.43 -2.03 9.45
CA GLY A 123 4.12 -0.79 9.12
C GLY A 123 4.49 0.03 10.35
N THR A 124 3.56 0.17 11.29
CA THR A 124 3.79 0.87 12.56
C THR A 124 4.88 0.17 13.39
N LEU A 125 4.85 -1.16 13.47
CA LEU A 125 5.86 -1.93 14.19
C LEU A 125 7.25 -1.81 13.54
N VAL A 126 7.33 -1.88 12.21
CA VAL A 126 8.57 -1.69 11.47
C VAL A 126 9.10 -0.26 11.69
N GLY A 127 8.24 0.76 11.63
CA GLY A 127 8.59 2.15 11.93
C GLY A 127 9.22 2.29 13.32
N ALA A 128 8.55 1.71 14.33
CA ALA A 128 9.04 1.75 15.70
C ALA A 128 10.36 0.99 15.92
N LEU A 129 10.48 -0.22 15.34
CA LEU A 129 11.62 -1.10 15.62
C LEU A 129 12.84 -0.78 14.73
N ALA A 130 12.63 -0.58 13.43
CA ALA A 130 13.72 -0.35 12.48
C ALA A 130 14.16 1.12 12.46
N PHE A 131 13.22 2.05 12.53
CA PHE A 131 13.49 3.49 12.45
C PHE A 131 13.46 4.18 13.80
N ARG A 132 13.17 3.43 14.89
CA ARG A 132 13.09 3.95 16.27
C ARG A 132 12.11 5.10 16.42
N GLU A 133 11.02 5.08 15.66
CA GLU A 133 9.97 6.07 15.78
C GLU A 133 9.27 5.97 17.13
N ARG A 134 9.00 7.12 17.74
CA ARG A 134 8.28 7.16 19.02
C ARG A 134 6.78 7.03 18.75
N LEU A 135 6.19 5.93 19.20
CA LEU A 135 4.75 5.74 19.15
C LEU A 135 4.08 6.59 20.22
N SER A 136 3.14 7.44 19.82
CA SER A 136 2.30 8.16 20.78
C SER A 136 1.28 7.22 21.42
N ALA A 137 0.74 7.60 22.59
CA ALA A 137 -0.34 6.85 23.23
C ALA A 137 -1.57 6.70 22.31
N LEU A 138 -1.83 7.70 21.47
CA LEU A 138 -2.91 7.66 20.49
C LEU A 138 -2.64 6.60 19.40
N ASN A 139 -1.40 6.48 18.93
CA ASN A 139 -1.02 5.46 17.95
C ASN A 139 -1.17 4.04 18.53
N LEU A 140 -0.74 3.85 19.78
CA LEU A 140 -0.91 2.57 20.49
C LEU A 140 -2.38 2.21 20.69
N ALA A 141 -3.22 3.18 21.08
CA ALA A 141 -4.65 2.99 21.22
C ALA A 141 -5.31 2.63 19.88
N GLY A 142 -4.94 3.33 18.80
CA GLY A 142 -5.41 3.01 17.44
C GLY A 142 -5.01 1.61 16.99
N LEU A 143 -3.76 1.19 17.28
CA LEU A 143 -3.26 -0.14 16.97
C LEU A 143 -4.02 -1.23 17.75
N ALA A 144 -4.23 -1.01 19.06
CA ALA A 144 -5.00 -1.93 19.89
C ALA A 144 -6.45 -2.07 19.41
N LEU A 145 -7.07 -0.94 19.03
CA LEU A 145 -8.43 -0.94 18.48
C LEU A 145 -8.51 -1.69 17.15
N ALA A 146 -7.51 -1.52 16.26
CA ALA A 146 -7.43 -2.22 14.99
C ALA A 146 -7.33 -3.75 15.19
N LEU A 147 -6.46 -4.18 16.10
CA LEU A 147 -6.31 -5.61 16.43
C LEU A 147 -7.58 -6.19 17.08
N ALA A 148 -8.22 -5.43 17.97
CA ALA A 148 -9.49 -5.84 18.57
C ALA A 148 -10.62 -5.96 17.52
N ALA A 149 -10.66 -5.03 16.55
CA ALA A 149 -11.64 -5.10 15.46
C ALA A 149 -11.43 -6.34 14.58
N ILE A 150 -10.18 -6.69 14.24
CA ILE A 150 -9.88 -7.94 13.50
C ILE A 150 -10.35 -9.16 14.31
N ALA A 151 -10.02 -9.20 15.61
CA ALA A 151 -10.40 -10.31 16.49
C ALA A 151 -11.92 -10.47 16.56
N ALA A 152 -12.65 -9.34 16.64
CA ALA A 152 -14.12 -9.35 16.69
C ALA A 152 -14.79 -9.80 15.38
N MET A 153 -14.08 -9.72 14.25
CA MET A 153 -14.57 -10.16 12.94
C MET A 153 -14.27 -11.64 12.66
N LEU A 154 -13.47 -12.31 13.47
CA LEU A 154 -13.20 -13.73 13.29
C LEU A 154 -14.47 -14.54 13.51
N PRO A 155 -14.82 -15.50 12.63
CA PRO A 155 -15.91 -16.43 12.88
C PRO A 155 -15.51 -17.37 14.02
N TRP A 156 -16.24 -17.31 15.10
CA TRP A 156 -16.08 -18.20 16.26
C TRP A 156 -16.86 -19.48 16.06
#